data_df14d7cc00555b0862bcecd9eb43d9b9
#
_entry.id   df14d7cc00555b0862bcecd9eb43d9b9
#
_cell.length_a   1.000
_cell.length_b   1.000
_cell.length_c   1.000
_cell.angle_alpha   90.00
_cell.angle_beta   90.00
_cell.angle_gamma   90.00
#
_symmetry.space_group_name_H-M   'P 1'
#
loop_
_entity.id
_entity.type
_entity.pdbx_description
1 polymer ?
#
loop_
_entity_poly.entity_id
_entity_poly.type
_entity_poly.pdbx_seq_one_letter_code
_entity_poly.pdbx_strand_id
1 'polypeptide(L)'
;MSGGEAAVSKFAQMFIQRMKEIKASDWKQGWTNDKGTMLGLPQNMSGRNYSGTNSFFLQMDTAMNGYKMPVYMTFLQAQRENIRIKKGAEAMPVIYWDLNVRDGNGKRISPETYKQMGRDQQARCEVRPFLRAFHVFNVDQTNLEEVNKEKYDAIVDRFKGPQLRDKAGMYENRALDRMFERQEWVCRVQTDRLVDGAFYSPARDLVILPMKEQFNIGKNAEEIFKDGMEYYSSALHEMTHSTGTVNRLNREKGTRFGDPKYAKEELVAELTAAMVGNALGFDKRILSNNACYCQGWINALREDPKFIVSVMADVNKASKMILEKIDEQKIALGEKPILSSSMSKVGNDNHVESKRSHGKDWKQPSDIALSVKFDEAAIFKMKAGNYAVRATYEGKDLGMKPISKIDGMRYDLMPAGALKDQILQDTASRKFVNEINGIREQKKANKEHKGLRL
;
A
#
# COMPACT_ATOMS: atom_id res chain seq x y z
N MET A 1 15.53 23.13 4.19
CA MET A 1 14.93 21.81 3.91
C MET A 1 13.56 21.76 4.56
N SER A 2 12.51 21.42 3.84
CA SER A 2 11.17 21.26 4.43
C SER A 2 11.14 20.06 5.36
N GLY A 3 10.20 20.02 6.33
CA GLY A 3 10.07 18.86 7.23
C GLY A 3 9.84 17.53 6.48
N GLY A 4 9.16 17.58 5.34
CA GLY A 4 8.99 16.42 4.46
C GLY A 4 10.28 15.95 3.80
N GLU A 5 11.13 16.87 3.35
CA GLU A 5 12.46 16.53 2.77
C GLU A 5 13.39 15.95 3.83
N ALA A 6 13.39 16.50 5.04
CA ALA A 6 14.17 15.96 6.15
C ALA A 6 13.73 14.52 6.49
N ALA A 7 12.40 14.23 6.49
CA ALA A 7 11.89 12.89 6.71
C ALA A 7 12.33 11.91 5.62
N VAL A 8 12.27 12.31 4.34
CA VAL A 8 12.72 11.48 3.21
C VAL A 8 14.22 11.18 3.32
N SER A 9 15.05 12.17 3.68
CA SER A 9 16.47 11.97 3.92
C SER A 9 16.73 10.99 5.07
N LYS A 10 15.97 11.08 6.17
CA LYS A 10 16.09 10.14 7.29
C LYS A 10 15.71 8.72 6.85
N PHE A 11 14.65 8.55 6.07
CA PHE A 11 14.25 7.23 5.54
C PHE A 11 15.34 6.60 4.66
N ALA A 12 15.92 7.38 3.75
CA ALA A 12 17.02 6.91 2.90
C ALA A 12 18.25 6.50 3.74
N GLN A 13 18.61 7.29 4.75
CA GLN A 13 19.72 6.96 5.65
C GLN A 13 19.46 5.69 6.47
N MET A 14 18.26 5.55 7.04
CA MET A 14 17.88 4.34 7.77
C MET A 14 17.94 3.10 6.87
N PHE A 15 17.44 3.22 5.65
CA PHE A 15 17.46 2.12 4.69
C PHE A 15 18.89 1.72 4.32
N ILE A 16 19.78 2.70 4.05
CA ILE A 16 21.20 2.44 3.79
C ILE A 16 21.86 1.78 5.00
N GLN A 17 21.59 2.27 6.21
CA GLN A 17 22.13 1.70 7.44
C GLN A 17 21.67 0.24 7.62
N ARG A 18 20.37 -0.03 7.45
CA ARG A 18 19.82 -1.39 7.58
C ARG A 18 20.44 -2.36 6.56
N MET A 19 20.61 -1.94 5.31
CA MET A 19 21.30 -2.76 4.30
C MET A 19 22.73 -3.12 4.69
N LYS A 20 23.47 -2.17 5.31
CA LYS A 20 24.83 -2.46 5.80
C LYS A 20 24.82 -3.47 6.94
N GLU A 21 23.88 -3.36 7.87
CA GLU A 21 23.70 -4.30 9.00
C GLU A 21 23.37 -5.71 8.51
N ILE A 22 22.42 -5.83 7.59
CA ILE A 22 22.06 -7.09 6.97
C ILE A 22 23.27 -7.73 6.27
N LYS A 23 24.03 -6.94 5.48
CA LYS A 23 25.25 -7.38 4.83
C LYS A 23 26.30 -7.84 5.85
N ALA A 24 26.49 -7.09 6.93
CA ALA A 24 27.45 -7.43 7.99
C ALA A 24 27.04 -8.72 8.76
N SER A 25 25.76 -9.06 8.78
CA SER A 25 25.23 -10.30 9.37
C SER A 25 25.31 -11.52 8.46
N ASP A 26 25.98 -11.40 7.32
CA ASP A 26 25.99 -12.44 6.27
C ASP A 26 24.58 -12.83 5.82
N TRP A 27 23.73 -11.82 5.62
CA TRP A 27 22.33 -11.95 5.15
C TRP A 27 21.40 -12.74 6.08
N LYS A 28 21.77 -12.89 7.34
CA LYS A 28 20.97 -13.63 8.35
C LYS A 28 19.89 -12.78 9.01
N GLN A 29 20.01 -11.46 8.95
CA GLN A 29 19.00 -10.53 9.46
C GLN A 29 17.95 -10.20 8.40
N GLY A 30 16.71 -10.04 8.82
CA GLY A 30 15.62 -9.55 7.97
C GLY A 30 15.52 -8.03 7.91
N TRP A 31 14.57 -7.54 7.13
CA TRP A 31 14.34 -6.10 6.97
C TRP A 31 13.77 -5.44 8.23
N THR A 32 12.86 -6.13 8.90
CA THR A 32 11.94 -5.56 9.88
C THR A 32 11.89 -6.31 11.20
N ASN A 33 12.72 -7.33 11.38
CA ASN A 33 12.82 -8.06 12.64
C ASN A 33 14.23 -8.04 13.18
N ASP A 34 14.35 -7.92 14.50
CA ASP A 34 15.52 -8.24 15.28
C ASP A 34 15.06 -8.98 16.56
N LYS A 35 16.01 -9.54 17.29
CA LYS A 35 15.77 -10.44 18.43
C LYS A 35 14.70 -9.92 19.41
N GLY A 36 13.55 -10.59 19.46
CA GLY A 36 12.49 -10.34 20.42
C GLY A 36 11.47 -9.24 20.05
N THR A 37 11.57 -8.64 18.87
CA THR A 37 10.56 -7.70 18.37
C THR A 37 9.28 -8.42 17.95
N MET A 38 8.14 -7.95 18.40
CA MET A 38 6.84 -8.49 18.00
C MET A 38 6.51 -8.08 16.57
N LEU A 39 6.08 -9.03 15.75
CA LEU A 39 5.71 -8.83 14.37
C LEU A 39 4.24 -8.38 14.25
N GLY A 40 3.96 -7.58 13.27
CA GLY A 40 2.63 -7.06 12.96
C GLY A 40 2.71 -5.66 12.37
N LEU A 41 1.59 -5.16 11.83
CA LEU A 41 1.55 -3.79 11.31
C LEU A 41 1.74 -2.78 12.44
N PRO A 42 2.59 -1.75 12.25
CA PRO A 42 2.72 -0.67 13.22
C PRO A 42 1.40 0.01 13.49
N GLN A 43 1.14 0.30 14.77
CA GLN A 43 -0.11 0.88 15.23
C GLN A 43 0.14 2.17 16.00
N ASN A 44 -0.89 3.04 16.00
CA ASN A 44 -0.96 4.10 16.99
C ASN A 44 -1.54 3.57 18.32
N MET A 45 -1.60 4.40 19.34
CA MET A 45 -2.12 4.02 20.68
C MET A 45 -3.56 3.50 20.64
N SER A 46 -4.39 3.94 19.72
CA SER A 46 -5.78 3.47 19.58
C SER A 46 -5.91 2.13 18.83
N GLY A 47 -4.80 1.53 18.37
CA GLY A 47 -4.79 0.29 17.60
C GLY A 47 -5.02 0.48 16.10
N ARG A 48 -5.05 1.72 15.60
CA ARG A 48 -5.14 1.99 14.16
C ARG A 48 -3.78 1.74 13.52
N ASN A 49 -3.76 0.92 12.45
CA ASN A 49 -2.55 0.62 11.71
C ASN A 49 -2.03 1.83 10.93
N TYR A 50 -0.72 2.02 10.93
CA TYR A 50 -0.04 2.82 9.93
C TYR A 50 -0.04 2.07 8.60
N SER A 51 0.04 2.80 7.51
CA SER A 51 0.03 2.22 6.16
C SER A 51 1.21 2.70 5.33
N GLY A 52 1.52 1.94 4.30
CA GLY A 52 2.46 2.33 3.27
C GLY A 52 3.87 2.59 3.80
N THR A 53 4.49 3.65 3.30
CA THR A 53 5.85 4.08 3.67
C THR A 53 6.02 4.23 5.18
N ASN A 54 5.03 4.80 5.88
CA ASN A 54 5.08 4.93 7.33
C ASN A 54 5.13 3.58 8.03
N SER A 55 4.30 2.62 7.59
CA SER A 55 4.29 1.27 8.15
C SER A 55 5.66 0.61 8.04
N PHE A 56 6.25 0.62 6.84
CA PHE A 56 7.55 0.00 6.61
C PHE A 56 8.66 0.61 7.48
N PHE A 57 8.77 1.95 7.51
CA PHE A 57 9.83 2.60 8.26
C PHE A 57 9.65 2.57 9.78
N LEU A 58 8.41 2.52 10.27
CA LEU A 58 8.15 2.29 11.69
C LEU A 58 8.48 0.84 12.11
N GLN A 59 8.26 -0.14 11.25
CA GLN A 59 8.73 -1.51 11.49
C GLN A 59 10.25 -1.58 11.55
N MET A 60 10.92 -0.94 10.58
CA MET A 60 12.37 -0.86 10.54
C MET A 60 12.94 -0.15 11.78
N ASP A 61 12.33 0.97 12.19
CA ASP A 61 12.71 1.70 13.41
C ASP A 61 12.56 0.82 14.66
N THR A 62 11.45 0.06 14.75
CA THR A 62 11.21 -0.90 15.83
C THR A 62 12.34 -1.93 15.90
N ALA A 63 12.70 -2.52 14.76
CA ALA A 63 13.74 -3.54 14.68
C ALA A 63 15.15 -2.99 14.98
N MET A 64 15.53 -1.87 14.37
CA MET A 64 16.86 -1.27 14.50
C MET A 64 17.15 -0.80 15.93
N ASN A 65 16.12 -0.36 16.65
CA ASN A 65 16.25 0.10 18.04
C ASN A 65 15.94 -0.98 19.08
N GLY A 66 15.60 -2.21 18.64
CA GLY A 66 15.26 -3.33 19.53
C GLY A 66 14.01 -3.08 20.38
N TYR A 67 13.06 -2.28 19.89
CA TYR A 67 11.80 -2.08 20.58
C TYR A 67 10.97 -3.37 20.56
N LYS A 68 10.23 -3.61 21.64
CA LYS A 68 9.47 -4.84 21.83
C LYS A 68 8.28 -4.94 20.87
N MET A 69 7.62 -3.80 20.58
CA MET A 69 6.43 -3.76 19.76
C MET A 69 6.35 -2.51 18.87
N PRO A 70 5.75 -2.61 17.67
CA PRO A 70 5.65 -1.49 16.74
C PRO A 70 4.44 -0.58 17.07
N VAL A 71 4.41 0.02 18.25
CA VAL A 71 3.36 0.96 18.67
C VAL A 71 3.92 2.35 18.92
N TYR A 72 3.29 3.34 18.34
CA TYR A 72 3.81 4.70 18.30
C TYR A 72 2.78 5.73 18.73
N MET A 73 3.25 6.80 19.38
CA MET A 73 2.44 7.94 19.79
C MET A 73 3.14 9.26 19.50
N THR A 74 2.36 10.33 19.34
CA THR A 74 2.90 11.69 19.29
C THR A 74 3.22 12.19 20.70
N PHE A 75 4.09 13.22 20.80
CA PHE A 75 4.37 13.88 22.07
C PHE A 75 3.09 14.41 22.74
N LEU A 76 2.18 15.00 21.97
CA LEU A 76 0.91 15.51 22.50
C LEU A 76 0.00 14.39 23.03
N GLN A 77 0.00 13.21 22.41
CA GLN A 77 -0.75 12.06 22.92
C GLN A 77 -0.15 11.57 24.24
N ALA A 78 1.18 11.45 24.32
CA ALA A 78 1.85 11.10 25.56
C ALA A 78 1.52 12.10 26.69
N GLN A 79 1.60 13.40 26.42
CA GLN A 79 1.30 14.45 27.38
C GLN A 79 -0.15 14.39 27.90
N ARG A 80 -1.13 14.15 27.01
CA ARG A 80 -2.56 14.03 27.38
C ARG A 80 -2.84 12.85 28.31
N GLU A 81 -2.06 11.81 28.20
CA GLU A 81 -2.19 10.60 29.00
C GLU A 81 -1.22 10.57 30.21
N ASN A 82 -0.54 11.68 30.50
CA ASN A 82 0.48 11.79 31.55
C ASN A 82 1.64 10.80 31.41
N ILE A 83 1.93 10.39 30.15
CA ILE A 83 3.06 9.53 29.80
C ILE A 83 4.26 10.41 29.49
N ARG A 84 5.42 10.10 30.07
CA ARG A 84 6.68 10.81 29.83
C ARG A 84 7.50 10.08 28.79
N ILE A 85 8.02 10.83 27.83
CA ILE A 85 9.06 10.35 26.91
C ILE A 85 10.39 10.30 27.67
N LYS A 86 11.12 9.22 27.52
CA LYS A 86 12.45 9.03 28.14
C LYS A 86 13.44 10.07 27.62
N LYS A 87 14.31 10.55 28.48
CA LYS A 87 15.34 11.52 28.07
C LYS A 87 16.27 10.90 27.02
N GLY A 88 16.54 11.63 25.95
CA GLY A 88 17.39 11.16 24.84
C GLY A 88 16.65 10.32 23.78
N ALA A 89 15.34 10.09 23.95
CA ALA A 89 14.55 9.41 22.95
C ALA A 89 14.46 10.22 21.65
N GLU A 90 14.78 9.58 20.52
CA GLU A 90 14.67 10.20 19.20
C GLU A 90 13.30 9.89 18.57
N ALA A 91 12.67 10.92 18.03
CA ALA A 91 11.41 10.77 17.34
C ALA A 91 11.60 10.22 15.91
N MET A 92 10.69 9.35 15.51
CA MET A 92 10.59 8.86 14.14
C MET A 92 9.62 9.75 13.34
N PRO A 93 10.00 10.28 12.16
CA PRO A 93 9.06 11.01 11.33
C PRO A 93 8.06 10.05 10.67
N VAL A 94 6.82 10.50 10.57
CA VAL A 94 5.78 9.91 9.72
C VAL A 94 5.30 10.97 8.75
N ILE A 95 5.08 10.59 7.49
CA ILE A 95 4.80 11.52 6.40
C ILE A 95 3.39 11.34 5.87
N TYR A 96 2.76 12.46 5.56
CA TYR A 96 1.44 12.50 4.92
C TYR A 96 1.44 13.55 3.82
N TRP A 97 0.74 13.26 2.74
CA TRP A 97 0.44 14.27 1.74
C TRP A 97 -0.62 15.21 2.29
N ASP A 98 -0.32 16.49 2.27
CA ASP A 98 -1.21 17.57 2.66
C ASP A 98 -1.36 18.59 1.50
N LEU A 99 -2.34 19.45 1.56
CA LEU A 99 -2.64 20.40 0.52
C LEU A 99 -2.41 21.83 1.01
N ASN A 100 -1.59 22.58 0.30
CA ASN A 100 -1.55 24.03 0.44
C ASN A 100 -2.54 24.61 -0.58
N VAL A 101 -3.66 25.13 -0.08
CA VAL A 101 -4.75 25.62 -0.92
C VAL A 101 -4.86 27.14 -0.76
N ARG A 102 -4.93 27.82 -1.90
CA ARG A 102 -5.25 29.25 -1.96
C ARG A 102 -6.52 29.43 -2.78
N ASP A 103 -7.42 30.31 -2.33
CA ASP A 103 -8.61 30.67 -3.09
C ASP A 103 -8.29 31.54 -4.31
N GLY A 104 -9.30 31.90 -5.12
CA GLY A 104 -9.14 32.73 -6.31
C GLY A 104 -8.54 34.11 -6.04
N ASN A 105 -8.55 34.57 -4.79
CA ASN A 105 -7.97 35.84 -4.35
C ASN A 105 -6.56 35.66 -3.74
N GLY A 106 -5.98 34.44 -3.79
CA GLY A 106 -4.67 34.14 -3.24
C GLY A 106 -4.65 33.91 -1.73
N LYS A 107 -5.78 33.98 -1.03
CA LYS A 107 -5.88 33.75 0.42
C LYS A 107 -5.76 32.26 0.72
N ARG A 108 -4.95 31.91 1.72
CA ARG A 108 -4.80 30.53 2.17
C ARG A 108 -6.08 30.06 2.87
N ILE A 109 -6.57 28.88 2.48
CA ILE A 109 -7.72 28.22 3.08
C ILE A 109 -7.32 26.82 3.57
N SER A 110 -8.05 26.28 4.54
CA SER A 110 -7.75 24.95 5.06
C SER A 110 -8.13 23.86 4.03
N PRO A 111 -7.45 22.71 4.02
CA PRO A 111 -7.85 21.57 3.20
C PRO A 111 -9.29 21.11 3.48
N GLU A 112 -9.77 21.24 4.72
CA GLU A 112 -11.13 20.91 5.11
C GLU A 112 -12.13 21.86 4.47
N THR A 113 -11.87 23.17 4.53
CA THR A 113 -12.69 24.18 3.85
C THR A 113 -12.74 23.91 2.35
N TYR A 114 -11.58 23.65 1.74
CA TYR A 114 -11.52 23.30 0.31
C TYR A 114 -12.36 22.08 -0.04
N LYS A 115 -12.33 21.02 0.76
CA LYS A 115 -13.13 19.81 0.52
C LYS A 115 -14.63 20.04 0.64
N GLN A 116 -15.06 21.03 1.43
CA GLN A 116 -16.45 21.40 1.62
C GLN A 116 -16.98 22.37 0.54
N MET A 117 -16.09 22.97 -0.24
CA MET A 117 -16.44 23.88 -1.33
C MET A 117 -17.13 23.14 -2.48
N GLY A 118 -18.04 23.82 -3.14
CA GLY A 118 -18.62 23.38 -4.40
C GLY A 118 -17.54 23.29 -5.51
N ARG A 119 -17.79 22.44 -6.51
CA ARG A 119 -16.83 22.17 -7.60
C ARG A 119 -16.33 23.43 -8.31
N ASP A 120 -17.21 24.38 -8.55
CA ASP A 120 -16.85 25.64 -9.24
C ASP A 120 -15.93 26.52 -8.38
N GLN A 121 -16.10 26.48 -7.06
CA GLN A 121 -15.22 27.17 -6.12
C GLN A 121 -13.87 26.45 -6.02
N GLN A 122 -13.87 25.12 -5.95
CA GLN A 122 -12.63 24.32 -5.95
C GLN A 122 -11.81 24.55 -7.24
N ALA A 123 -12.48 24.68 -8.39
CA ALA A 123 -11.81 24.95 -9.68
C ALA A 123 -11.07 26.29 -9.73
N ARG A 124 -11.46 27.25 -8.89
CA ARG A 124 -10.80 28.57 -8.77
C ARG A 124 -9.65 28.59 -7.78
N CYS A 125 -9.45 27.49 -7.02
CA CYS A 125 -8.40 27.41 -6.04
C CYS A 125 -7.08 26.94 -6.65
N GLU A 126 -5.99 27.54 -6.21
CA GLU A 126 -4.65 27.01 -6.45
C GLU A 126 -4.35 25.93 -5.38
N VAL A 127 -4.11 24.70 -5.83
CA VAL A 127 -3.82 23.56 -4.94
C VAL A 127 -2.41 23.06 -5.19
N ARG A 128 -1.56 23.13 -4.16
CA ARG A 128 -0.19 22.60 -4.20
C ARG A 128 -0.06 21.48 -3.16
N PRO A 129 0.07 20.21 -3.57
CA PRO A 129 0.36 19.14 -2.63
C PRO A 129 1.78 19.30 -2.08
N PHE A 130 1.94 19.04 -0.80
CA PHE A 130 3.25 19.01 -0.15
C PHE A 130 3.31 17.87 0.87
N LEU A 131 4.52 17.44 1.18
CA LEU A 131 4.76 16.39 2.14
C LEU A 131 4.88 17.00 3.54
N ARG A 132 3.97 16.63 4.43
CA ARG A 132 3.98 17.03 5.83
C ARG A 132 4.54 15.90 6.69
N ALA A 133 5.45 16.23 7.58
CA ALA A 133 6.00 15.29 8.55
C ALA A 133 5.44 15.56 9.96
N PHE A 134 5.11 14.49 10.66
CA PHE A 134 4.83 14.47 12.08
C PHE A 134 5.87 13.60 12.77
N HIS A 135 6.06 13.78 14.06
CA HIS A 135 7.02 13.04 14.84
C HIS A 135 6.30 12.16 15.86
N VAL A 136 6.69 10.88 15.88
CA VAL A 136 6.14 9.89 16.79
C VAL A 136 7.25 9.20 17.57
N PHE A 137 6.94 8.72 18.74
CA PHE A 137 7.82 7.97 19.63
C PHE A 137 7.28 6.57 19.79
N ASN A 138 8.16 5.57 19.82
CA ASN A 138 7.76 4.23 20.16
C ASN A 138 7.33 4.16 21.64
N VAL A 139 6.39 3.30 21.94
CA VAL A 139 5.87 3.10 23.29
C VAL A 139 6.98 2.70 24.27
N ASP A 140 7.99 1.95 23.83
CA ASP A 140 9.13 1.56 24.66
C ASP A 140 10.10 2.71 24.99
N GLN A 141 9.99 3.84 24.26
CA GLN A 141 10.69 5.08 24.60
C GLN A 141 9.97 5.90 25.67
N THR A 142 8.95 5.35 26.30
CA THR A 142 8.12 6.02 27.30
C THR A 142 8.13 5.28 28.63
N ASN A 143 7.55 5.89 29.66
CA ASN A 143 7.31 5.25 30.93
C ASN A 143 5.93 4.60 31.06
N LEU A 144 5.27 4.25 29.93
CA LEU A 144 3.91 3.68 29.96
C LEU A 144 3.83 2.41 30.78
N GLU A 145 4.80 1.50 30.66
CA GLU A 145 4.83 0.25 31.42
C GLU A 145 4.86 0.49 32.95
N GLU A 146 5.52 1.57 33.37
CA GLU A 146 5.64 1.94 34.79
C GLU A 146 4.37 2.59 35.33
N VAL A 147 3.75 3.48 34.54
CA VAL A 147 2.61 4.30 34.99
C VAL A 147 1.26 3.63 34.73
N ASN A 148 1.17 2.74 33.76
CA ASN A 148 -0.06 2.01 33.43
C ASN A 148 0.27 0.65 32.79
N LYS A 149 0.66 -0.29 33.63
CA LYS A 149 1.04 -1.64 33.20
C LYS A 149 -0.10 -2.38 32.50
N GLU A 150 -1.34 -2.23 32.98
CA GLU A 150 -2.51 -2.86 32.37
C GLU A 150 -2.68 -2.43 30.90
N LYS A 151 -2.58 -1.13 30.63
CA LYS A 151 -2.63 -0.60 29.26
C LYS A 151 -1.47 -1.08 28.41
N TYR A 152 -0.26 -1.16 28.99
CA TYR A 152 0.91 -1.68 28.29
C TYR A 152 0.71 -3.16 27.91
N ASP A 153 0.30 -4.00 28.84
CA ASP A 153 0.05 -5.42 28.62
C ASP A 153 -1.08 -5.64 27.58
N ALA A 154 -2.14 -4.85 27.63
CA ALA A 154 -3.21 -4.88 26.61
C ALA A 154 -2.70 -4.51 25.21
N ILE A 155 -1.70 -3.64 25.09
CA ILE A 155 -1.03 -3.34 23.83
C ILE A 155 -0.21 -4.54 23.37
N VAL A 156 0.59 -5.14 24.25
CA VAL A 156 1.38 -6.35 23.99
C VAL A 156 0.49 -7.47 23.45
N ASP A 157 -0.66 -7.69 24.07
CA ASP A 157 -1.59 -8.76 23.69
C ASP A 157 -2.16 -8.61 22.25
N ARG A 158 -2.17 -7.40 21.70
CA ARG A 158 -2.58 -7.19 20.29
C ARG A 158 -1.67 -7.88 19.29
N PHE A 159 -0.41 -8.09 19.65
CA PHE A 159 0.63 -8.68 18.79
C PHE A 159 0.89 -10.16 19.09
N LYS A 160 0.25 -10.70 20.12
CA LYS A 160 0.29 -12.14 20.42
C LYS A 160 -0.71 -12.86 19.52
N GLY A 161 -0.26 -13.41 18.40
CA GLY A 161 -1.05 -14.25 17.52
C GLY A 161 -0.58 -15.71 17.57
N PRO A 162 -1.47 -16.71 17.34
CA PRO A 162 -1.05 -18.09 17.21
C PRO A 162 -0.16 -18.22 15.97
N GLN A 163 1.03 -18.79 16.15
CA GLN A 163 1.86 -19.23 15.06
C GLN A 163 1.50 -20.68 14.74
N LEU A 164 0.81 -20.87 13.62
CA LEU A 164 0.37 -22.18 13.19
C LEU A 164 1.55 -22.98 12.63
N ARG A 165 1.53 -24.30 12.89
CA ARG A 165 2.49 -25.26 12.35
C ARG A 165 1.72 -26.35 11.61
N ASP A 166 2.22 -26.71 10.43
CA ASP A 166 1.73 -27.88 9.73
C ASP A 166 2.21 -29.19 10.37
N LYS A 167 1.84 -30.33 9.79
CA LYS A 167 2.21 -31.65 10.30
C LYS A 167 3.73 -31.93 10.32
N ALA A 168 4.48 -31.22 9.46
CA ALA A 168 5.94 -31.30 9.41
C ALA A 168 6.61 -30.35 10.41
N GLY A 169 5.86 -29.50 11.10
CA GLY A 169 6.37 -28.48 12.03
C GLY A 169 6.76 -27.15 11.37
N MET A 170 6.55 -27.01 10.06
CA MET A 170 6.80 -25.79 9.32
C MET A 170 5.72 -24.75 9.64
N TYR A 171 6.07 -23.46 9.52
CA TYR A 171 5.06 -22.39 9.60
C TYR A 171 3.94 -22.63 8.58
N GLU A 172 2.70 -22.42 9.00
CA GLU A 172 1.50 -22.56 8.19
C GLU A 172 0.76 -21.21 8.06
N ASN A 173 0.34 -20.89 6.84
CA ASN A 173 -0.53 -19.75 6.59
C ASN A 173 -1.78 -20.17 5.80
N ARG A 174 -2.86 -20.45 6.53
CA ARG A 174 -4.11 -20.99 5.98
C ARG A 174 -4.72 -20.13 4.89
N ALA A 175 -4.56 -18.81 4.97
CA ALA A 175 -5.11 -17.89 3.97
C ALA A 175 -4.35 -17.98 2.63
N LEU A 176 -3.02 -18.05 2.68
CA LEU A 176 -2.20 -18.25 1.47
C LEU A 176 -2.39 -19.64 0.88
N ASP A 177 -2.41 -20.68 1.73
CA ASP A 177 -2.64 -22.06 1.28
C ASP A 177 -3.97 -22.20 0.55
N ARG A 178 -5.06 -21.67 1.15
CA ARG A 178 -6.37 -21.63 0.51
C ARG A 178 -6.36 -20.85 -0.81
N MET A 179 -5.66 -19.73 -0.87
CA MET A 179 -5.53 -18.94 -2.10
C MET A 179 -4.85 -19.74 -3.21
N PHE A 180 -3.79 -20.48 -2.89
CA PHE A 180 -3.05 -21.31 -3.86
C PHE A 180 -3.87 -22.52 -4.29
N GLU A 181 -4.49 -23.25 -3.37
CA GLU A 181 -5.34 -24.40 -3.68
C GLU A 181 -6.53 -24.03 -4.57
N ARG A 182 -7.18 -22.91 -4.30
CA ARG A 182 -8.35 -22.43 -5.04
C ARG A 182 -8.00 -21.60 -6.28
N GLN A 183 -6.74 -21.31 -6.50
CA GLN A 183 -6.27 -20.45 -7.60
C GLN A 183 -6.93 -19.06 -7.59
N GLU A 184 -7.12 -18.49 -6.40
CA GLU A 184 -7.81 -17.21 -6.20
C GLU A 184 -6.84 -16.01 -6.17
N TRP A 185 -5.56 -16.22 -6.55
CA TRP A 185 -4.63 -15.14 -6.87
C TRP A 185 -4.95 -14.56 -8.26
N VAL A 186 -4.38 -13.41 -8.58
CA VAL A 186 -4.62 -12.68 -9.85
C VAL A 186 -4.04 -13.36 -11.09
N CYS A 187 -3.20 -14.34 -10.91
CA CYS A 187 -2.70 -15.25 -11.95
C CYS A 187 -2.58 -16.66 -11.36
N ARG A 188 -2.35 -17.63 -12.21
CA ARG A 188 -2.17 -19.01 -11.76
C ARG A 188 -0.94 -19.16 -10.89
N VAL A 189 -1.03 -19.95 -9.79
CA VAL A 189 0.08 -20.31 -8.89
C VAL A 189 0.27 -21.82 -8.95
N GLN A 190 1.46 -22.27 -9.29
CA GLN A 190 1.80 -23.68 -9.36
C GLN A 190 2.73 -24.04 -8.21
N THR A 191 2.32 -25.01 -7.38
CA THR A 191 3.00 -25.42 -6.16
C THR A 191 3.28 -26.91 -6.10
N ASP A 192 2.97 -27.65 -7.15
CA ASP A 192 2.90 -29.12 -7.22
C ASP A 192 4.07 -29.74 -7.98
N ARG A 193 5.15 -29.01 -8.22
CA ARG A 193 6.32 -29.49 -8.97
C ARG A 193 7.62 -29.36 -8.22
N LEU A 194 8.49 -30.32 -8.45
CA LEU A 194 9.91 -30.23 -8.07
C LEU A 194 10.59 -29.23 -9.02
N VAL A 195 11.00 -28.11 -8.51
CA VAL A 195 11.77 -27.08 -9.23
C VAL A 195 12.87 -26.53 -8.34
N ASP A 196 13.97 -26.05 -8.92
CA ASP A 196 15.14 -25.61 -8.17
C ASP A 196 14.96 -24.22 -7.52
N GLY A 197 13.91 -23.47 -7.87
CA GLY A 197 13.65 -22.13 -7.32
C GLY A 197 12.27 -21.61 -7.68
N ALA A 198 11.81 -20.61 -6.93
CA ALA A 198 10.59 -19.88 -7.23
C ALA A 198 10.84 -18.86 -8.33
N PHE A 199 9.87 -18.65 -9.20
CA PHE A 199 9.90 -17.58 -10.21
C PHE A 199 8.51 -17.25 -10.76
N TYR A 200 8.35 -15.99 -11.16
CA TYR A 200 7.21 -15.56 -11.94
C TYR A 200 7.55 -15.55 -13.44
N SER A 201 6.73 -16.21 -14.26
CA SER A 201 6.84 -16.21 -15.72
C SER A 201 5.90 -15.17 -16.35
N PRO A 202 6.39 -14.01 -16.81
CA PRO A 202 5.53 -12.99 -17.43
C PRO A 202 4.85 -13.48 -18.71
N ALA A 203 5.53 -14.31 -19.50
CA ALA A 203 5.01 -14.83 -20.77
C ALA A 203 3.82 -15.79 -20.57
N ARG A 204 3.76 -16.48 -19.43
CA ARG A 204 2.69 -17.44 -19.10
C ARG A 204 1.70 -16.87 -18.07
N ASP A 205 2.00 -15.70 -17.52
CA ASP A 205 1.32 -15.13 -16.37
C ASP A 205 1.13 -16.16 -15.23
N LEU A 206 2.23 -16.75 -14.80
CA LEU A 206 2.28 -17.91 -13.93
C LEU A 206 3.36 -17.73 -12.87
N VAL A 207 2.97 -17.85 -11.60
CA VAL A 207 3.88 -18.00 -10.45
C VAL A 207 4.17 -19.50 -10.27
N ILE A 208 5.45 -19.85 -10.22
CA ILE A 208 5.92 -21.22 -9.98
C ILE A 208 6.70 -21.22 -8.68
N LEU A 209 6.30 -22.10 -7.75
CA LEU A 209 6.95 -22.30 -6.47
C LEU A 209 7.45 -23.75 -6.37
N PRO A 210 8.63 -24.00 -5.77
CA PRO A 210 8.99 -25.32 -5.33
C PRO A 210 7.92 -25.89 -4.38
N MET A 211 7.78 -27.20 -4.32
CA MET A 211 6.93 -27.82 -3.32
C MET A 211 7.39 -27.38 -1.92
N LYS A 212 6.44 -27.17 -1.00
CA LYS A 212 6.74 -26.67 0.35
C LYS A 212 7.74 -27.58 1.08
N GLU A 213 7.66 -28.88 0.85
CA GLU A 213 8.54 -29.89 1.41
C GLU A 213 10.02 -29.72 1.00
N GLN A 214 10.30 -29.09 -0.15
CA GLN A 214 11.68 -28.81 -0.58
C GLN A 214 12.37 -27.76 0.30
N PHE A 215 11.59 -26.95 1.02
CA PHE A 215 12.12 -26.00 1.99
C PHE A 215 12.44 -26.62 3.33
N ASN A 216 11.93 -27.81 3.65
CA ASN A 216 12.12 -28.50 4.94
C ASN A 216 13.53 -29.10 5.05
N ILE A 217 14.52 -28.24 5.31
CA ILE A 217 15.95 -28.61 5.43
C ILE A 217 16.50 -28.37 6.82
N GLY A 218 15.72 -27.76 7.71
CA GLY A 218 16.10 -27.47 9.08
C GLY A 218 16.40 -28.68 9.90
N LYS A 219 17.34 -28.55 10.83
CA LYS A 219 17.85 -29.67 11.70
C LYS A 219 17.12 -29.73 13.03
N ASN A 220 16.35 -28.73 13.38
CA ASN A 220 15.60 -28.64 14.64
C ASN A 220 14.26 -27.96 14.43
N ALA A 221 13.37 -28.04 15.43
CA ALA A 221 12.00 -27.53 15.33
C ALA A 221 11.89 -26.04 15.04
N GLU A 222 12.88 -25.23 15.43
CA GLU A 222 12.89 -23.78 15.14
C GLU A 222 13.32 -23.49 13.69
N GLU A 223 14.32 -24.20 13.21
CA GLU A 223 14.77 -24.09 11.81
C GLU A 223 13.67 -24.56 10.86
N ILE A 224 13.06 -25.73 11.12
CA ILE A 224 11.92 -26.27 10.34
C ILE A 224 10.76 -25.27 10.31
N PHE A 225 10.47 -24.62 11.43
CA PHE A 225 9.44 -23.58 11.46
C PHE A 225 9.80 -22.39 10.56
N LYS A 226 11.05 -21.95 10.57
CA LYS A 226 11.55 -20.87 9.70
C LYS A 226 11.55 -21.25 8.22
N ASP A 227 11.76 -22.52 7.90
CA ASP A 227 11.67 -23.03 6.52
C ASP A 227 10.28 -22.81 5.93
N GLY A 228 9.22 -22.98 6.73
CA GLY A 228 7.87 -22.64 6.33
C GLY A 228 7.69 -21.14 6.06
N MET A 229 8.31 -20.27 6.84
CA MET A 229 8.30 -18.83 6.58
C MET A 229 9.01 -18.47 5.27
N GLU A 230 10.12 -19.16 4.95
CA GLU A 230 10.88 -18.96 3.73
C GLU A 230 10.09 -19.35 2.49
N TYR A 231 9.30 -20.44 2.55
CA TYR A 231 8.38 -20.84 1.48
C TYR A 231 7.39 -19.70 1.16
N TYR A 232 6.68 -19.17 2.16
CA TYR A 232 5.72 -18.09 1.93
C TYR A 232 6.41 -16.77 1.55
N SER A 233 7.60 -16.52 2.05
CA SER A 233 8.44 -15.38 1.68
C SER A 233 8.75 -15.37 0.20
N SER A 234 9.17 -16.53 -0.33
CA SER A 234 9.44 -16.74 -1.75
C SER A 234 8.15 -16.57 -2.58
N ALA A 235 7.04 -17.12 -2.09
CA ALA A 235 5.75 -16.96 -2.75
C ALA A 235 5.35 -15.48 -2.86
N LEU A 236 5.46 -14.71 -1.78
CA LEU A 236 5.12 -13.28 -1.77
C LEU A 236 6.03 -12.45 -2.69
N HIS A 237 7.30 -12.82 -2.81
CA HIS A 237 8.23 -12.20 -3.76
C HIS A 237 7.75 -12.38 -5.20
N GLU A 238 7.46 -13.60 -5.62
CA GLU A 238 7.01 -13.92 -6.98
C GLU A 238 5.58 -13.39 -7.26
N MET A 239 4.71 -13.44 -6.27
CA MET A 239 3.40 -12.77 -6.34
C MET A 239 3.56 -11.27 -6.57
N THR A 240 4.56 -10.62 -5.96
CA THR A 240 4.82 -9.20 -6.19
C THR A 240 5.21 -8.93 -7.64
N HIS A 241 6.09 -9.71 -8.23
CA HIS A 241 6.42 -9.59 -9.65
C HIS A 241 5.19 -9.72 -10.54
N SER A 242 4.27 -10.64 -10.21
CA SER A 242 3.03 -10.82 -10.96
C SER A 242 2.14 -9.58 -10.90
N THR A 243 2.15 -8.80 -9.80
CA THR A 243 1.39 -7.54 -9.73
C THR A 243 1.89 -6.47 -10.69
N GLY A 244 3.13 -6.54 -11.15
CA GLY A 244 3.77 -5.50 -11.98
C GLY A 244 3.45 -5.57 -13.47
N THR A 245 2.60 -6.48 -13.91
CA THR A 245 2.22 -6.59 -15.34
C THR A 245 1.42 -5.40 -15.83
N VAL A 246 1.39 -5.19 -17.16
CA VAL A 246 0.68 -4.07 -17.81
C VAL A 246 -0.80 -4.03 -17.43
N ASN A 247 -1.44 -5.19 -17.29
CA ASN A 247 -2.85 -5.31 -16.97
C ASN A 247 -3.16 -5.13 -15.47
N ARG A 248 -2.15 -4.91 -14.61
CA ARG A 248 -2.28 -4.74 -13.17
C ARG A 248 -1.70 -3.39 -12.73
N LEU A 249 -0.56 -3.39 -12.08
CA LEU A 249 0.06 -2.14 -11.59
C LEU A 249 0.96 -1.46 -12.60
N ASN A 250 1.23 -2.10 -13.73
CA ASN A 250 2.01 -1.58 -14.86
C ASN A 250 3.33 -0.93 -14.41
N ARG A 251 4.13 -1.67 -13.65
CA ARG A 251 5.47 -1.20 -13.29
C ARG A 251 6.43 -1.42 -14.44
N GLU A 252 7.33 -0.46 -14.65
CA GLU A 252 8.43 -0.64 -15.58
C GLU A 252 9.35 -1.76 -15.09
N LYS A 253 9.53 -2.77 -15.92
CA LYS A 253 10.44 -3.90 -15.65
C LYS A 253 11.66 -3.77 -16.54
N GLY A 254 12.85 -3.86 -15.98
CA GLY A 254 14.07 -4.08 -16.73
C GLY A 254 14.05 -5.47 -17.37
N THR A 255 14.79 -5.64 -18.46
CA THR A 255 14.82 -6.89 -19.22
C THR A 255 16.02 -7.77 -18.92
N ARG A 256 17.03 -7.24 -18.23
CA ARG A 256 18.31 -7.94 -18.00
C ARG A 256 18.86 -7.68 -16.60
N PHE A 257 19.55 -8.68 -16.09
CA PHE A 257 20.41 -8.55 -14.91
C PHE A 257 21.42 -7.39 -15.13
N GLY A 258 21.52 -6.48 -14.13
CA GLY A 258 22.34 -5.28 -14.21
C GLY A 258 21.64 -4.02 -14.74
N ASP A 259 20.40 -4.14 -15.25
CA ASP A 259 19.58 -2.98 -15.60
C ASP A 259 19.07 -2.28 -14.32
N PRO A 260 19.21 -0.94 -14.18
CA PRO A 260 18.67 -0.19 -13.06
C PRO A 260 17.16 -0.39 -12.83
N LYS A 261 16.38 -0.58 -13.89
CA LYS A 261 14.93 -0.85 -13.81
C LYS A 261 14.67 -2.25 -13.25
N TYR A 262 15.49 -3.23 -13.62
CA TYR A 262 15.42 -4.57 -13.06
C TYR A 262 15.78 -4.55 -11.57
N ALA A 263 16.87 -3.88 -11.20
CA ALA A 263 17.26 -3.72 -9.79
C ALA A 263 16.18 -3.02 -8.95
N LYS A 264 15.47 -2.03 -9.51
CA LYS A 264 14.34 -1.39 -8.83
C LYS A 264 13.16 -2.36 -8.63
N GLU A 265 12.83 -3.17 -9.62
CA GLU A 265 11.74 -4.16 -9.52
C GLU A 265 12.05 -5.22 -8.46
N GLU A 266 13.29 -5.71 -8.40
CA GLU A 266 13.74 -6.62 -7.35
C GLU A 266 13.60 -5.99 -5.95
N LEU A 267 13.98 -4.72 -5.82
CA LEU A 267 13.79 -3.99 -4.57
C LEU A 267 12.31 -3.88 -4.18
N VAL A 268 11.44 -3.61 -5.14
CA VAL A 268 9.99 -3.57 -4.90
C VAL A 268 9.48 -4.94 -4.46
N ALA A 269 9.94 -6.03 -5.09
CA ALA A 269 9.54 -7.38 -4.71
C ALA A 269 10.01 -7.75 -3.31
N GLU A 270 11.28 -7.46 -2.98
CA GLU A 270 11.85 -7.68 -1.66
C GLU A 270 11.08 -6.94 -0.56
N LEU A 271 10.88 -5.64 -0.73
CA LEU A 271 10.24 -4.82 0.31
C LEU A 271 8.73 -5.11 0.44
N THR A 272 8.06 -5.46 -0.65
CA THR A 272 6.66 -5.89 -0.61
C THR A 272 6.51 -7.19 0.16
N ALA A 273 7.33 -8.19 -0.13
CA ALA A 273 7.30 -9.46 0.57
C ALA A 273 7.65 -9.31 2.06
N ALA A 274 8.61 -8.44 2.40
CA ALA A 274 8.94 -8.12 3.79
C ALA A 274 7.76 -7.44 4.51
N MET A 275 7.10 -6.48 3.88
CA MET A 275 5.98 -5.75 4.46
C MET A 275 4.74 -6.63 4.66
N VAL A 276 4.42 -7.48 3.68
CA VAL A 276 3.30 -8.43 3.78
C VAL A 276 3.64 -9.54 4.78
N GLY A 277 4.85 -10.10 4.74
CA GLY A 277 5.31 -11.11 5.69
C GLY A 277 5.19 -10.63 7.14
N ASN A 278 5.62 -9.39 7.41
CA ASN A 278 5.47 -8.81 8.73
C ASN A 278 3.99 -8.69 9.16
N ALA A 279 3.11 -8.26 8.24
CA ALA A 279 1.67 -8.21 8.50
C ALA A 279 1.07 -9.60 8.81
N LEU A 280 1.67 -10.66 8.27
CA LEU A 280 1.30 -12.07 8.51
C LEU A 280 2.02 -12.68 9.75
N GLY A 281 2.87 -11.93 10.41
CA GLY A 281 3.57 -12.35 11.62
C GLY A 281 4.87 -13.13 11.36
N PHE A 282 5.50 -12.94 10.22
CA PHE A 282 6.85 -13.46 9.96
C PHE A 282 7.76 -12.42 9.31
N ASP A 283 9.07 -12.56 9.51
CA ASP A 283 10.07 -11.70 8.93
C ASP A 283 10.68 -12.34 7.68
N LYS A 284 10.88 -11.51 6.66
CA LYS A 284 11.54 -11.92 5.42
C LYS A 284 13.01 -11.55 5.46
N ARG A 285 13.88 -12.55 5.26
CA ARG A 285 15.29 -12.34 4.95
C ARG A 285 15.45 -11.92 3.48
N ILE A 286 16.52 -11.20 3.18
CA ILE A 286 16.87 -10.91 1.79
C ILE A 286 17.26 -12.21 1.10
N LEU A 287 16.67 -12.48 -0.06
CA LEU A 287 17.11 -13.59 -0.88
C LEU A 287 18.58 -13.38 -1.27
N SER A 288 19.40 -14.43 -1.09
CA SER A 288 20.85 -14.35 -1.37
C SER A 288 21.15 -13.88 -2.80
N ASN A 289 20.29 -14.21 -3.76
CA ASN A 289 20.39 -13.78 -5.15
C ASN A 289 20.24 -12.25 -5.31
N ASN A 290 19.55 -11.59 -4.39
CA ASN A 290 19.31 -10.13 -4.44
C ASN A 290 20.37 -9.32 -3.70
N ALA A 291 21.23 -9.98 -2.94
CA ALA A 291 22.37 -9.36 -2.25
C ALA A 291 23.29 -8.57 -3.20
N CYS A 292 23.44 -9.02 -4.44
CA CYS A 292 24.26 -8.35 -5.46
C CYS A 292 23.72 -6.96 -5.85
N TYR A 293 22.42 -6.68 -5.70
CA TYR A 293 21.82 -5.38 -6.02
C TYR A 293 21.97 -4.35 -4.91
N CYS A 294 22.27 -4.76 -3.69
CA CYS A 294 22.28 -3.87 -2.52
C CYS A 294 23.24 -2.68 -2.68
N GLN A 295 24.40 -2.89 -3.31
CA GLN A 295 25.33 -1.79 -3.55
C GLN A 295 24.76 -0.77 -4.54
N GLY A 296 24.07 -1.23 -5.57
CA GLY A 296 23.38 -0.35 -6.54
C GLY A 296 22.27 0.46 -5.87
N TRP A 297 21.47 -0.16 -5.00
CA TRP A 297 20.43 0.53 -4.23
C TRP A 297 20.99 1.57 -3.28
N ILE A 298 22.09 1.25 -2.57
CA ILE A 298 22.80 2.21 -1.71
C ILE A 298 23.29 3.42 -2.50
N ASN A 299 23.86 3.20 -3.68
CA ASN A 299 24.37 4.28 -4.52
C ASN A 299 23.22 5.17 -5.03
N ALA A 300 22.15 4.57 -5.54
CA ALA A 300 20.96 5.31 -5.98
C ALA A 300 20.35 6.18 -4.87
N LEU A 301 20.29 5.68 -3.63
CA LEU A 301 19.79 6.42 -2.47
C LEU A 301 20.72 7.54 -2.00
N ARG A 302 22.03 7.40 -2.20
CA ARG A 302 23.00 8.46 -1.89
C ARG A 302 22.94 9.59 -2.91
N GLU A 303 22.73 9.26 -4.18
CA GLU A 303 22.59 10.23 -5.28
C GLU A 303 21.26 10.98 -5.19
N ASP A 304 20.16 10.25 -4.98
CA ASP A 304 18.82 10.83 -4.82
C ASP A 304 18.04 10.14 -3.69
N PRO A 305 17.96 10.73 -2.49
CA PRO A 305 17.13 10.19 -1.41
C PRO A 305 15.64 10.03 -1.75
N LYS A 306 15.13 10.78 -2.74
CA LYS A 306 13.74 10.66 -3.19
C LYS A 306 13.46 9.34 -3.92
N PHE A 307 14.50 8.63 -4.36
CA PHE A 307 14.37 7.30 -4.94
C PHE A 307 13.55 6.36 -4.04
N ILE A 308 13.74 6.42 -2.70
CA ILE A 308 12.98 5.61 -1.75
C ILE A 308 11.47 5.89 -1.82
N VAL A 309 11.05 7.14 -2.06
CA VAL A 309 9.63 7.50 -2.17
C VAL A 309 9.01 6.83 -3.40
N SER A 310 9.73 6.80 -4.51
CA SER A 310 9.28 6.15 -5.74
C SER A 310 9.16 4.64 -5.58
N VAL A 311 10.14 4.00 -4.94
CA VAL A 311 10.11 2.56 -4.62
C VAL A 311 8.94 2.25 -3.70
N MET A 312 8.80 2.99 -2.60
CA MET A 312 7.72 2.78 -1.62
C MET A 312 6.33 3.04 -2.20
N ALA A 313 6.19 3.89 -3.21
CA ALA A 313 4.92 4.06 -3.90
C ALA A 313 4.48 2.77 -4.63
N ASP A 314 5.41 2.06 -5.24
CA ASP A 314 5.17 0.78 -5.91
C ASP A 314 4.97 -0.35 -4.89
N VAL A 315 5.78 -0.41 -3.84
CA VAL A 315 5.63 -1.34 -2.69
C VAL A 315 4.25 -1.21 -2.06
N ASN A 316 3.78 0.00 -1.80
CA ASN A 316 2.47 0.24 -1.18
C ASN A 316 1.31 -0.28 -2.03
N LYS A 317 1.38 -0.11 -3.35
CA LYS A 317 0.35 -0.62 -4.27
C LYS A 317 0.36 -2.15 -4.32
N ALA A 318 1.54 -2.75 -4.43
CA ALA A 318 1.70 -4.19 -4.49
C ALA A 318 1.28 -4.86 -3.17
N SER A 319 1.75 -4.35 -2.02
CA SER A 319 1.37 -4.86 -0.70
C SER A 319 -0.12 -4.77 -0.45
N LYS A 320 -0.74 -3.66 -0.82
CA LYS A 320 -2.20 -3.49 -0.69
C LYS A 320 -2.94 -4.54 -1.50
N MET A 321 -2.57 -4.76 -2.77
CA MET A 321 -3.20 -5.73 -3.64
C MET A 321 -3.09 -7.17 -3.08
N ILE A 322 -1.92 -7.52 -2.53
CA ILE A 322 -1.69 -8.84 -1.92
C ILE A 322 -2.51 -8.99 -0.63
N LEU A 323 -2.45 -7.98 0.26
CA LEU A 323 -3.18 -8.02 1.54
C LEU A 323 -4.69 -8.04 1.36
N GLU A 324 -5.24 -7.32 0.37
CA GLU A 324 -6.68 -7.39 0.03
C GLU A 324 -7.08 -8.81 -0.35
N LYS A 325 -6.27 -9.50 -1.15
CA LYS A 325 -6.51 -10.90 -1.54
C LYS A 325 -6.37 -11.88 -0.36
N ILE A 326 -5.40 -11.65 0.51
CA ILE A 326 -5.26 -12.42 1.74
C ILE A 326 -6.46 -12.22 2.66
N ASP A 327 -6.96 -10.99 2.79
CA ASP A 327 -8.13 -10.68 3.61
C ASP A 327 -9.40 -11.32 3.08
N GLU A 328 -9.59 -11.42 1.76
CA GLU A 328 -10.66 -12.20 1.16
C GLU A 328 -10.62 -13.67 1.66
N GLN A 329 -9.43 -14.28 1.72
CA GLN A 329 -9.26 -15.64 2.20
C GLN A 329 -9.49 -15.76 3.72
N LYS A 330 -8.97 -14.81 4.50
CA LYS A 330 -9.15 -14.78 5.95
C LYS A 330 -10.63 -14.68 6.31
N ILE A 331 -11.37 -13.81 5.66
CA ILE A 331 -12.84 -13.67 5.83
C ILE A 331 -13.54 -14.97 5.49
N ALA A 332 -13.17 -15.63 4.40
CA ALA A 332 -13.75 -16.92 4.00
C ALA A 332 -13.43 -18.06 5.00
N LEU A 333 -12.35 -17.93 5.78
CA LEU A 333 -11.97 -18.84 6.87
C LEU A 333 -12.58 -18.45 8.22
N GLY A 334 -13.38 -17.37 8.28
CA GLY A 334 -13.92 -16.82 9.53
C GLY A 334 -12.87 -16.10 10.39
N GLU A 335 -11.72 -15.75 9.81
CA GLU A 335 -10.63 -15.05 10.49
C GLU A 335 -10.79 -13.53 10.35
N LYS A 336 -10.19 -12.79 11.31
CA LYS A 336 -10.18 -11.33 11.27
C LYS A 336 -9.27 -10.82 10.12
N PRO A 337 -9.73 -9.90 9.28
CA PRO A 337 -8.89 -9.30 8.23
C PRO A 337 -7.75 -8.48 8.85
N ILE A 338 -6.64 -8.35 8.10
CA ILE A 338 -5.45 -7.58 8.47
C ILE A 338 -5.70 -6.09 8.24
N LEU A 339 -6.25 -5.76 7.06
CA LEU A 339 -6.64 -4.41 6.72
C LEU A 339 -7.95 -4.11 7.43
N SER A 340 -7.93 -3.21 8.41
CA SER A 340 -9.18 -2.81 9.06
C SER A 340 -10.11 -2.16 8.02
N SER A 341 -11.43 -2.38 8.13
CA SER A 341 -12.45 -1.75 7.26
C SER A 341 -12.38 -0.21 7.19
N SER A 342 -11.56 0.42 8.05
CA SER A 342 -11.26 1.85 7.99
C SER A 342 -10.30 2.25 6.87
N MET A 343 -9.64 1.32 6.17
CA MET A 343 -8.79 1.64 5.02
C MET A 343 -9.55 1.96 3.73
N SER A 344 -10.85 1.69 3.66
CA SER A 344 -11.70 2.14 2.55
C SER A 344 -11.99 3.65 2.56
N LYS A 345 -11.57 4.36 3.62
CA LYS A 345 -11.64 5.83 3.72
C LYS A 345 -10.27 6.40 4.04
N VAL A 346 -9.39 6.49 3.03
CA VAL A 346 -8.22 7.36 3.12
C VAL A 346 -8.69 8.80 2.90
N GLY A 347 -9.13 9.39 3.97
CA GLY A 347 -9.38 10.80 4.12
C GLY A 347 -9.03 11.16 5.55
N ASN A 348 -7.91 11.85 5.73
CA ASN A 348 -7.52 12.65 6.88
C ASN A 348 -8.47 12.61 8.09
N ASP A 349 -8.17 11.78 9.09
CA ASP A 349 -8.74 11.95 10.42
C ASP A 349 -7.64 12.21 11.43
N ASN A 350 -7.22 13.47 11.47
CA ASN A 350 -6.71 14.13 12.65
C ASN A 350 -7.72 15.21 13.03
N HIS A 351 -8.90 14.82 13.53
CA HIS A 351 -9.78 15.76 14.21
C HIS A 351 -10.49 15.11 15.38
N VAL A 352 -10.41 15.83 16.48
CA VAL A 352 -11.19 15.83 17.69
C VAL A 352 -12.63 15.36 17.45
N GLU A 353 -13.04 14.31 18.20
CA GLU A 353 -14.44 13.95 18.35
C GLU A 353 -15.23 15.14 18.90
N SER A 354 -16.13 15.65 18.09
CA SER A 354 -17.33 16.31 18.56
C SER A 354 -18.53 15.45 18.18
N LYS A 355 -19.19 14.94 19.20
CA LYS A 355 -20.48 14.24 19.11
C LYS A 355 -21.47 15.08 18.34
N ARG A 356 -22.09 14.51 17.31
CA ARG A 356 -23.51 14.71 17.03
C ARG A 356 -24.08 13.65 16.08
N SER A 357 -25.21 13.17 16.47
CA SER A 357 -26.11 12.15 16.01
C SER A 357 -26.83 12.44 14.70
N HIS A 358 -27.37 11.37 14.14
CA HIS A 358 -28.52 11.17 13.22
C HIS A 358 -28.25 11.29 11.73
N GLY A 359 -28.17 10.16 11.06
CA GLY A 359 -29.23 9.56 10.29
C GLY A 359 -29.40 10.13 8.87
N LYS A 360 -28.81 9.40 7.91
CA LYS A 360 -29.50 9.03 6.65
C LYS A 360 -28.60 8.06 5.87
N ASP A 361 -29.16 6.90 5.58
CA ASP A 361 -28.59 5.88 4.71
C ASP A 361 -28.25 6.46 3.34
N TRP A 362 -26.95 6.67 3.09
CA TRP A 362 -26.43 6.81 1.74
C TRP A 362 -26.04 5.42 1.26
N LYS A 363 -26.93 4.82 0.47
CA LYS A 363 -26.54 3.68 -0.36
C LYS A 363 -25.34 4.11 -1.21
N GLN A 364 -24.22 3.46 -1.04
CA GLN A 364 -23.08 3.54 -1.95
C GLN A 364 -23.59 3.18 -3.35
N PRO A 365 -23.18 3.91 -4.42
CA PRO A 365 -23.38 3.39 -5.76
C PRO A 365 -22.59 2.07 -5.83
N SER A 366 -23.32 0.97 -5.98
CA SER A 366 -22.78 -0.35 -6.23
C SER A 366 -21.71 -0.25 -7.31
N ASP A 367 -20.56 -0.90 -7.09
CA ASP A 367 -19.51 -1.14 -8.04
C ASP A 367 -20.06 -1.76 -9.34
N ILE A 368 -20.55 -0.92 -10.21
CA ILE A 368 -20.68 -1.28 -11.60
C ILE A 368 -19.30 -0.96 -12.20
N ALA A 369 -18.47 -1.99 -12.30
CA ALA A 369 -17.32 -1.97 -13.19
C ALA A 369 -17.87 -1.75 -14.62
N LEU A 370 -18.04 -0.50 -14.98
CA LEU A 370 -18.52 -0.11 -16.28
C LEU A 370 -17.35 -0.22 -17.25
N SER A 371 -17.24 -1.35 -17.93
CA SER A 371 -16.51 -1.41 -19.19
C SER A 371 -17.34 -0.63 -20.22
N VAL A 372 -17.32 0.69 -20.11
CA VAL A 372 -17.96 1.59 -21.07
C VAL A 372 -16.92 1.94 -22.11
N LYS A 373 -17.23 1.64 -23.35
CA LYS A 373 -16.45 2.15 -24.49
C LYS A 373 -17.15 3.41 -25.00
N PHE A 374 -16.48 4.56 -24.85
CA PHE A 374 -16.94 5.81 -25.43
C PHE A 374 -16.66 5.83 -26.94
N ASP A 375 -17.52 6.50 -27.69
CA ASP A 375 -17.30 6.73 -29.11
C ASP A 375 -16.08 7.65 -29.30
N GLU A 376 -16.01 8.70 -28.49
CA GLU A 376 -14.89 9.62 -28.39
C GLU A 376 -14.70 10.06 -26.94
N ALA A 377 -13.46 10.26 -26.54
CA ALA A 377 -13.11 10.88 -25.27
C ALA A 377 -11.79 11.65 -25.41
N ALA A 378 -11.70 12.81 -24.75
CA ALA A 378 -10.49 13.63 -24.77
C ALA A 378 -10.33 14.42 -23.46
N ILE A 379 -9.09 14.66 -23.05
CA ILE A 379 -8.75 15.55 -21.94
C ILE A 379 -8.26 16.87 -22.49
N PHE A 380 -8.79 17.95 -21.94
CA PHE A 380 -8.45 19.32 -22.32
C PHE A 380 -7.80 20.05 -21.16
N LYS A 381 -6.71 20.75 -21.48
CA LYS A 381 -6.06 21.69 -20.55
C LYS A 381 -6.74 23.04 -20.66
N MET A 382 -7.30 23.52 -19.57
CA MET A 382 -8.03 24.77 -19.51
C MET A 382 -7.09 25.95 -19.26
N LYS A 383 -7.52 27.17 -19.60
CA LYS A 383 -6.71 28.43 -19.51
C LYS A 383 -6.10 28.65 -18.10
N ALA A 384 -6.75 28.19 -17.04
CA ALA A 384 -6.26 28.32 -15.66
C ALA A 384 -5.34 27.15 -15.21
N GLY A 385 -4.86 26.31 -16.15
CA GLY A 385 -4.03 25.14 -15.83
C GLY A 385 -4.80 23.98 -15.18
N ASN A 386 -6.12 24.04 -15.19
CA ASN A 386 -7.00 22.94 -14.80
C ASN A 386 -7.26 22.03 -16.01
N TYR A 387 -7.85 20.87 -15.79
CA TYR A 387 -8.15 19.91 -16.83
C TYR A 387 -9.62 19.53 -16.81
N ALA A 388 -10.15 19.19 -17.98
CA ALA A 388 -11.50 18.68 -18.14
C ALA A 388 -11.51 17.51 -19.12
N VAL A 389 -12.43 16.57 -18.93
CA VAL A 389 -12.69 15.47 -19.85
C VAL A 389 -14.00 15.73 -20.59
N ARG A 390 -14.01 15.52 -21.91
CA ARG A 390 -15.21 15.46 -22.75
C ARG A 390 -15.35 14.07 -23.31
N ALA A 391 -16.56 13.56 -23.40
CA ALA A 391 -16.82 12.24 -23.95
C ALA A 391 -18.13 12.23 -24.75
N THR A 392 -18.17 11.35 -25.75
CA THR A 392 -19.37 11.01 -26.54
C THR A 392 -19.69 9.53 -26.32
N TYR A 393 -20.93 9.22 -26.03
CA TYR A 393 -21.38 7.85 -25.78
C TYR A 393 -22.68 7.58 -26.53
N GLU A 394 -22.67 6.55 -27.40
CA GLU A 394 -23.80 6.16 -28.23
C GLU A 394 -24.38 7.34 -29.04
N GLY A 395 -23.50 8.10 -29.69
CA GLY A 395 -23.84 9.25 -30.51
C GLY A 395 -24.30 10.52 -29.75
N LYS A 396 -24.30 10.48 -28.41
CA LYS A 396 -24.64 11.65 -27.58
C LYS A 396 -23.41 12.28 -26.99
N ASP A 397 -23.25 13.59 -27.17
CA ASP A 397 -22.23 14.37 -26.49
C ASP A 397 -22.61 14.54 -25.00
N LEU A 398 -21.79 14.03 -24.11
CA LEU A 398 -22.00 14.12 -22.66
C LEU A 398 -21.50 15.44 -22.07
N GLY A 399 -20.93 16.31 -22.91
CA GLY A 399 -20.38 17.58 -22.52
C GLY A 399 -18.99 17.48 -21.89
N MET A 400 -18.58 18.51 -21.17
CA MET A 400 -17.26 18.64 -20.59
C MET A 400 -17.37 18.65 -19.07
N LYS A 401 -16.57 17.80 -18.38
CA LYS A 401 -16.53 17.74 -16.92
C LYS A 401 -15.13 17.96 -16.38
N PRO A 402 -14.96 18.74 -15.31
CA PRO A 402 -13.66 18.96 -14.70
C PRO A 402 -13.11 17.66 -14.10
N ILE A 403 -11.80 17.48 -14.28
CA ILE A 403 -11.02 16.41 -13.62
C ILE A 403 -10.00 17.03 -12.69
N SER A 404 -9.43 16.23 -11.81
CA SER A 404 -8.39 16.71 -10.91
C SER A 404 -7.18 17.16 -11.72
N LYS A 405 -6.48 18.20 -11.24
CA LYS A 405 -5.24 18.68 -11.87
C LYS A 405 -4.19 17.57 -11.90
N ILE A 406 -4.16 16.73 -10.87
CA ILE A 406 -3.23 15.58 -10.77
C ILE A 406 -3.52 14.55 -11.87
N ASP A 407 -4.79 14.18 -12.08
CA ASP A 407 -5.16 13.23 -13.12
C ASP A 407 -4.88 13.80 -14.52
N GLY A 408 -5.17 15.10 -14.74
CA GLY A 408 -4.88 15.76 -15.99
C GLY A 408 -3.38 15.87 -16.29
N MET A 409 -2.57 16.26 -15.32
CA MET A 409 -1.10 16.29 -15.46
C MET A 409 -0.54 14.88 -15.70
N ARG A 410 -1.05 13.89 -14.97
CA ARG A 410 -0.64 12.50 -15.16
C ARG A 410 -0.95 12.02 -16.58
N TYR A 411 -2.12 12.39 -17.11
CA TYR A 411 -2.50 12.08 -18.49
C TYR A 411 -1.59 12.78 -19.51
N ASP A 412 -1.29 14.08 -19.32
CA ASP A 412 -0.40 14.85 -20.21
C ASP A 412 1.02 14.27 -20.28
N LEU A 413 1.52 13.74 -19.15
CA LEU A 413 2.88 13.15 -19.06
C LEU A 413 2.97 11.72 -19.63
N MET A 414 1.83 11.10 -19.99
CA MET A 414 1.84 9.75 -20.54
C MET A 414 2.10 9.78 -22.06
N PRO A 415 2.97 8.89 -22.55
CA PRO A 415 3.11 8.70 -23.99
C PRO A 415 1.79 8.21 -24.60
N ALA A 416 1.54 8.59 -25.86
CA ALA A 416 0.38 8.08 -26.61
C ALA A 416 0.42 6.54 -26.67
N GLY A 417 -0.74 5.89 -26.50
CA GLY A 417 -0.86 4.44 -26.56
C GLY A 417 -1.97 3.88 -25.66
N ALA A 418 -2.13 2.56 -25.66
CA ALA A 418 -3.24 1.84 -25.03
C ALA A 418 -3.47 2.20 -23.54
N LEU A 419 -2.39 2.44 -22.76
CA LEU A 419 -2.50 2.83 -21.36
C LEU A 419 -3.10 4.22 -21.19
N LYS A 420 -2.71 5.18 -22.04
CA LYS A 420 -3.25 6.53 -22.05
C LYS A 420 -4.74 6.49 -22.38
N ASP A 421 -5.11 5.72 -23.39
CA ASP A 421 -6.50 5.51 -23.80
C ASP A 421 -7.33 4.86 -22.71
N GLN A 422 -6.81 3.85 -22.03
CA GLN A 422 -7.49 3.21 -20.91
C GLN A 422 -7.74 4.17 -19.74
N ILE A 423 -6.74 4.96 -19.33
CA ILE A 423 -6.90 5.96 -18.27
C ILE A 423 -7.92 7.01 -18.66
N LEU A 424 -7.94 7.41 -19.93
CA LEU A 424 -8.94 8.32 -20.45
C LEU A 424 -10.36 7.72 -20.35
N GLN A 425 -10.54 6.46 -20.78
CA GLN A 425 -11.81 5.73 -20.69
C GLN A 425 -12.26 5.58 -19.22
N ASP A 426 -11.39 5.20 -18.33
CA ASP A 426 -11.68 5.06 -16.89
C ASP A 426 -12.05 6.41 -16.24
N THR A 427 -11.37 7.48 -16.63
CA THR A 427 -11.64 8.83 -16.13
C THR A 427 -12.99 9.33 -16.63
N ALA A 428 -13.28 9.15 -17.92
CA ALA A 428 -14.53 9.50 -18.52
C ALA A 428 -15.70 8.69 -17.92
N SER A 429 -15.52 7.37 -17.74
CA SER A 429 -16.54 6.50 -17.13
C SER A 429 -16.93 6.96 -15.74
N ARG A 430 -15.97 7.30 -14.90
CA ARG A 430 -16.24 7.83 -13.55
C ARG A 430 -16.93 9.18 -13.54
N LYS A 431 -16.65 10.04 -14.52
CA LYS A 431 -17.20 11.40 -14.57
C LYS A 431 -18.60 11.45 -15.17
N PHE A 432 -18.97 10.53 -16.03
CA PHE A 432 -20.22 10.50 -16.77
C PHE A 432 -21.16 9.34 -16.35
N VAL A 433 -20.96 8.74 -15.16
CA VAL A 433 -21.77 7.62 -14.67
C VAL A 433 -23.27 7.89 -14.72
N ASN A 434 -23.69 9.08 -14.28
CA ASN A 434 -25.12 9.42 -14.21
C ASN A 434 -25.72 9.55 -15.62
N GLU A 435 -25.01 10.18 -16.55
CA GLU A 435 -25.43 10.37 -17.92
C GLU A 435 -25.51 9.03 -18.67
N ILE A 436 -24.52 8.15 -18.47
CA ILE A 436 -24.49 6.82 -19.06
C ILE A 436 -25.67 5.97 -18.54
N ASN A 437 -25.91 6.00 -17.23
CA ASN A 437 -27.04 5.27 -16.66
C ASN A 437 -28.38 5.78 -17.18
N GLY A 438 -28.55 7.10 -17.29
CA GLY A 438 -29.77 7.69 -17.87
C GLY A 438 -30.02 7.25 -19.33
N ILE A 439 -28.95 7.16 -20.15
CA ILE A 439 -29.07 6.67 -21.54
C ILE A 439 -29.47 5.18 -21.57
N ARG A 440 -28.90 4.37 -20.69
CA ARG A 440 -29.21 2.94 -20.59
C ARG A 440 -30.65 2.68 -20.11
N GLU A 441 -31.13 3.44 -19.12
CA GLU A 441 -32.51 3.36 -18.63
C GLU A 441 -33.50 3.76 -19.71
N GLN A 442 -33.26 4.85 -20.47
CA GLN A 442 -34.10 5.26 -21.59
C GLN A 442 -34.18 4.19 -22.69
N LYS A 443 -33.04 3.49 -22.97
CA LYS A 443 -33.05 2.39 -23.94
C LYS A 443 -33.82 1.17 -23.43
N LYS A 444 -33.76 0.89 -22.13
CA LYS A 444 -34.53 -0.22 -21.52
C LYS A 444 -36.02 0.07 -21.59
N ALA A 445 -36.43 1.26 -21.22
CA ALA A 445 -37.84 1.69 -21.32
C ALA A 445 -38.37 1.67 -22.77
N ASN A 446 -37.54 2.12 -23.75
CA ASN A 446 -37.92 2.08 -25.18
C ASN A 446 -37.97 0.66 -25.75
N LYS A 447 -37.20 -0.31 -25.21
CA LYS A 447 -37.33 -1.74 -25.57
C LYS A 447 -38.60 -2.38 -24.99
N GLU A 448 -38.93 -2.04 -23.75
CA GLU A 448 -40.15 -2.51 -23.11
C GLU A 448 -41.42 -1.97 -23.79
N HIS A 449 -41.42 -0.72 -24.23
CA HIS A 449 -42.53 -0.15 -25.04
C HIS A 449 -42.64 -0.74 -26.44
N LYS A 450 -41.54 -1.18 -27.06
CA LYS A 450 -41.61 -1.88 -28.36
C LYS A 450 -42.05 -3.34 -28.26
N GLY A 451 -41.78 -4.00 -27.10
CA GLY A 451 -42.24 -5.35 -26.82
C GLY A 451 -43.72 -5.48 -26.46
N LEU A 452 -44.38 -4.36 -26.16
CA LEU A 452 -45.85 -4.31 -25.88
C LEU A 452 -46.70 -3.97 -27.11
N ARG A 453 -46.10 -3.87 -28.30
CA ARG A 453 -46.75 -3.56 -29.58
C ARG A 453 -46.61 -4.66 -30.65
N LEU A 454 -46.37 -5.90 -30.21
CA LEU A 454 -46.41 -7.10 -31.06
C LEU A 454 -47.44 -8.11 -30.43
#